data_a238e77ae026939986856b519540ce16
#
_entry.id   a238e77ae026939986856b519540ce16
#
_cell.length_a   1.000
_cell.length_b   1.000
_cell.length_c   1.000
_cell.angle_alpha   90.00
_cell.angle_beta   90.00
_cell.angle_gamma   90.00
#
_symmetry.space_group_name_H-M   'P 1'
#
loop_
_entity.id
_entity.type
_entity.pdbx_description
1 polymer ?
#
loop_
_entity_poly.entity_id
_entity_poly.type
_entity_poly.pdbx_seq_one_letter_code
_entity_poly.pdbx_strand_id
1 'polypeptide(L)'
;MKLLGRKRLEGVPFELYVQDGRAYVTLNSFGRWVEDGGYGQWVQTSELMTLDVSNPTTISELGHFDVPGEISDSRLVGDALYLVTFESGYCWNCGKTPATIVTSFGVKSGVTKVDQIEFRAPTNTYSFWRRSVSATNQRLYIGGPSWSWDGYSDANRQSVVQVVDISDPSGHLKRGADVAIAGQINSRWQMDEFEGHLRVVSQFGNGWFWNGSGVNPVVQTFKINSSASITAAGQTE
;
A
#
# COMPACT_ATOMS: atom_id res chain seq x y z
N MET A 1 5.86 -16.74 32.01
CA MET A 1 4.84 -16.41 30.96
C MET A 1 4.13 -17.71 30.60
N LYS A 2 2.79 -17.76 30.53
CA LYS A 2 2.00 -18.96 30.23
C LYS A 2 1.24 -18.71 28.92
N LEU A 3 1.36 -19.65 27.96
CA LEU A 3 0.55 -19.65 26.75
C LEU A 3 -0.88 -20.05 27.13
N LEU A 4 -1.88 -19.22 26.83
CA LEU A 4 -3.27 -19.46 27.16
C LEU A 4 -4.04 -20.11 26.01
N GLY A 5 -3.74 -19.75 24.77
CA GLY A 5 -4.37 -20.30 23.58
C GLY A 5 -3.53 -20.09 22.34
N ARG A 6 -3.87 -20.79 21.25
CA ARG A 6 -3.29 -20.56 19.93
C ARG A 6 -4.28 -20.94 18.83
N LYS A 7 -4.22 -20.23 17.72
CA LYS A 7 -4.93 -20.55 16.46
C LYS A 7 -3.89 -20.68 15.35
N ARG A 8 -3.98 -21.76 14.57
CA ARG A 8 -3.19 -21.89 13.34
C ARG A 8 -3.91 -21.14 12.23
N LEU A 9 -3.15 -20.38 11.46
CA LEU A 9 -3.60 -19.66 10.28
C LEU A 9 -2.87 -20.21 9.06
N GLU A 10 -3.49 -20.10 7.89
CA GLU A 10 -2.88 -20.44 6.60
C GLU A 10 -2.48 -19.15 5.90
N GLY A 11 -1.33 -19.14 5.23
CA GLY A 11 -0.79 -17.95 4.57
C GLY A 11 0.39 -17.32 5.32
N VAL A 12 0.90 -16.23 4.77
CA VAL A 12 2.02 -15.47 5.31
C VAL A 12 1.48 -14.26 6.09
N PRO A 13 1.61 -14.21 7.41
CA PRO A 13 1.10 -13.10 8.20
C PRO A 13 1.85 -11.81 7.84
N PHE A 14 1.11 -10.71 7.72
CA PHE A 14 1.63 -9.39 7.42
C PHE A 14 1.52 -8.46 8.63
N GLU A 15 0.30 -8.17 9.08
CA GLU A 15 0.06 -7.33 10.28
C GLU A 15 -1.11 -7.88 11.12
N LEU A 16 -1.14 -7.46 12.37
CA LEU A 16 -2.16 -7.80 13.36
C LEU A 16 -2.60 -6.54 14.09
N TYR A 17 -3.92 -6.32 14.12
CA TYR A 17 -4.57 -5.31 14.95
C TYR A 17 -5.50 -5.98 15.96
N VAL A 18 -5.56 -5.43 17.17
CA VAL A 18 -6.50 -5.92 18.20
C VAL A 18 -7.29 -4.74 18.74
N GLN A 19 -8.61 -4.86 18.66
CA GLN A 19 -9.55 -3.85 19.17
C GLN A 19 -10.83 -4.54 19.65
N ASP A 20 -11.33 -4.17 20.80
CA ASP A 20 -12.61 -4.61 21.37
C ASP A 20 -12.81 -6.13 21.38
N GLY A 21 -11.76 -6.89 21.76
CA GLY A 21 -11.81 -8.35 21.83
C GLY A 21 -11.77 -9.04 20.47
N ARG A 22 -11.50 -8.32 19.40
CA ARG A 22 -11.29 -8.84 18.04
C ARG A 22 -9.87 -8.66 17.59
N ALA A 23 -9.36 -9.62 16.85
CA ALA A 23 -8.08 -9.50 16.14
C ALA A 23 -8.34 -9.50 14.64
N TYR A 24 -7.75 -8.52 13.96
CA TYR A 24 -7.77 -8.38 12.51
C TYR A 24 -6.39 -8.77 12.00
N VAL A 25 -6.31 -9.89 11.33
CA VAL A 25 -5.05 -10.46 10.82
C VAL A 25 -5.03 -10.31 9.32
N THR A 26 -4.01 -9.64 8.80
CA THR A 26 -3.79 -9.54 7.36
C THR A 26 -2.78 -10.61 6.95
N LEU A 27 -3.12 -11.35 5.90
CA LEU A 27 -2.36 -12.49 5.42
C LEU A 27 -2.13 -12.36 3.91
N ASN A 28 -0.92 -12.63 3.46
CA ASN A 28 -0.66 -12.86 2.04
C ASN A 28 -0.87 -14.35 1.75
N SER A 29 -1.66 -14.69 0.73
CA SER A 29 -1.77 -16.05 0.25
C SER A 29 -0.59 -16.42 -0.64
N PHE A 30 -0.38 -17.71 -0.81
CA PHE A 30 0.50 -18.20 -1.87
C PHE A 30 -0.17 -17.98 -3.23
N GLY A 31 0.55 -17.35 -4.16
CA GLY A 31 0.05 -17.18 -5.52
C GLY A 31 -0.22 -18.54 -6.19
N ARG A 32 -1.20 -18.57 -7.08
CA ARG A 32 -1.56 -19.74 -7.86
C ARG A 32 -1.67 -19.39 -9.34
N TRP A 33 -1.32 -20.35 -10.18
CA TRP A 33 -1.59 -20.24 -11.61
C TRP A 33 -3.05 -20.57 -11.88
N VAL A 34 -3.74 -19.71 -12.60
CA VAL A 34 -5.12 -19.90 -13.02
C VAL A 34 -5.17 -19.86 -14.55
N GLU A 35 -5.75 -20.88 -15.15
CA GLU A 35 -6.03 -20.93 -16.57
C GLU A 35 -7.53 -20.73 -16.82
N ASP A 36 -7.86 -19.79 -17.67
CA ASP A 36 -9.23 -19.53 -18.08
C ASP A 36 -9.26 -19.17 -19.58
N GLY A 37 -10.02 -19.93 -20.37
CA GLY A 37 -10.25 -19.65 -21.79
C GLY A 37 -8.98 -19.64 -22.66
N GLY A 38 -7.93 -20.36 -22.29
CA GLY A 38 -6.63 -20.40 -23.01
C GLY A 38 -5.65 -19.30 -22.57
N TYR A 39 -5.99 -18.54 -21.53
CA TYR A 39 -5.12 -17.56 -20.90
C TYR A 39 -4.66 -18.07 -19.54
N GLY A 40 -3.37 -17.97 -19.28
CA GLY A 40 -2.78 -18.29 -17.99
C GLY A 40 -2.39 -17.02 -17.24
N GLN A 41 -2.75 -16.93 -15.97
CA GLN A 41 -2.33 -15.82 -15.12
C GLN A 41 -1.89 -16.31 -13.74
N TRP A 42 -0.87 -15.65 -13.20
CA TRP A 42 -0.52 -15.81 -11.79
C TRP A 42 -1.44 -14.94 -10.97
N VAL A 43 -2.27 -15.56 -10.14
CA VAL A 43 -3.18 -14.85 -9.23
C VAL A 43 -2.58 -14.91 -7.84
N GLN A 44 -2.33 -13.74 -7.28
CA GLN A 44 -1.97 -13.57 -5.89
C GLN A 44 -3.08 -12.79 -5.20
N THR A 45 -3.58 -13.35 -4.11
CA THR A 45 -4.60 -12.73 -3.28
C THR A 45 -4.04 -12.51 -1.89
N SER A 46 -4.68 -11.65 -1.15
CA SER A 46 -4.43 -11.43 0.27
C SER A 46 -5.74 -11.62 1.02
N GLU A 47 -5.66 -11.82 2.30
CA GLU A 47 -6.81 -12.10 3.14
C GLU A 47 -6.81 -11.19 4.36
N LEU A 48 -7.98 -10.67 4.71
CA LEU A 48 -8.27 -10.08 6.00
C LEU A 48 -9.09 -11.08 6.82
N MET A 49 -8.48 -11.68 7.82
CA MET A 49 -9.15 -12.61 8.74
C MET A 49 -9.52 -11.90 10.04
N THR A 50 -10.71 -12.16 10.52
CA THR A 50 -11.19 -11.65 11.80
C THR A 50 -11.35 -12.79 12.81
N LEU A 51 -10.76 -12.62 13.98
CA LEU A 51 -10.81 -13.59 15.07
C LEU A 51 -11.46 -12.97 16.31
N ASP A 52 -12.24 -13.77 17.02
CA ASP A 52 -12.64 -13.48 18.40
C ASP A 52 -11.49 -13.87 19.33
N VAL A 53 -10.94 -12.90 20.04
CA VAL A 53 -9.88 -13.07 21.04
C VAL A 53 -10.31 -12.56 22.41
N SER A 54 -11.61 -12.31 22.62
CA SER A 54 -12.17 -11.87 23.91
C SER A 54 -11.89 -12.89 25.02
N ASN A 55 -11.89 -14.19 24.68
CA ASN A 55 -11.42 -15.24 25.55
C ASN A 55 -10.09 -15.80 24.99
N PRO A 56 -8.94 -15.51 25.62
CA PRO A 56 -7.64 -15.92 25.10
C PRO A 56 -7.40 -17.44 25.13
N THR A 57 -8.25 -18.22 25.80
CA THR A 57 -8.17 -19.70 25.78
C THR A 57 -8.94 -20.32 24.64
N THR A 58 -9.82 -19.56 23.97
CA THR A 58 -10.72 -20.07 22.93
C THR A 58 -10.78 -19.07 21.79
N ILE A 59 -9.78 -19.10 20.90
CA ILE A 59 -9.71 -18.20 19.74
C ILE A 59 -10.53 -18.81 18.60
N SER A 60 -11.57 -18.10 18.16
CA SER A 60 -12.43 -18.54 17.06
C SER A 60 -12.39 -17.57 15.88
N GLU A 61 -12.59 -18.09 14.68
CA GLU A 61 -12.72 -17.28 13.48
C GLU A 61 -14.14 -16.71 13.38
N LEU A 62 -14.22 -15.42 13.09
CA LEU A 62 -15.48 -14.71 12.86
C LEU A 62 -15.78 -14.55 11.37
N GLY A 63 -14.76 -14.57 10.53
CA GLY A 63 -14.88 -14.45 9.09
C GLY A 63 -13.60 -14.02 8.41
N HIS A 64 -13.61 -14.05 7.10
CA HIS A 64 -12.50 -13.57 6.26
C HIS A 64 -12.99 -12.84 5.00
N PHE A 65 -12.13 -12.04 4.40
CA PHE A 65 -12.34 -11.35 3.14
C PHE A 65 -11.11 -11.53 2.25
N ASP A 66 -11.33 -12.01 1.05
CA ASP A 66 -10.30 -12.01 0.01
C ASP A 66 -10.11 -10.61 -0.55
N VAL A 67 -8.86 -10.20 -0.67
CA VAL A 67 -8.46 -8.92 -1.23
C VAL A 67 -7.52 -9.16 -2.41
N PRO A 68 -7.73 -8.52 -3.58
CA PRO A 68 -6.88 -8.74 -4.73
C PRO A 68 -5.46 -8.22 -4.49
N GLY A 69 -4.48 -8.94 -5.04
CA GLY A 69 -3.08 -8.57 -4.97
C GLY A 69 -2.38 -8.96 -3.67
N GLU A 70 -1.15 -8.52 -3.55
CA GLU A 70 -0.29 -8.75 -2.39
C GLU A 70 -0.26 -7.52 -1.49
N ILE A 71 -0.36 -7.70 -0.17
CA ILE A 71 -0.37 -6.58 0.77
C ILE A 71 0.96 -5.83 0.73
N SER A 72 0.88 -4.53 0.48
CA SER A 72 2.00 -3.60 0.56
C SER A 72 2.06 -2.90 1.92
N ASP A 73 0.88 -2.58 2.47
CA ASP A 73 0.76 -1.97 3.79
C ASP A 73 -0.68 -2.09 4.31
N SER A 74 -0.86 -1.88 5.62
CA SER A 74 -2.18 -1.76 6.23
C SER A 74 -2.18 -0.71 7.35
N ARG A 75 -3.36 -0.15 7.66
CA ARG A 75 -3.52 0.80 8.77
C ARG A 75 -4.91 0.69 9.35
N LEU A 76 -4.97 0.67 10.68
CA LEU A 76 -6.19 0.84 11.43
C LEU A 76 -6.27 2.29 11.94
N VAL A 77 -7.33 3.01 11.56
CA VAL A 77 -7.58 4.38 11.99
C VAL A 77 -9.01 4.46 12.50
N GLY A 78 -9.17 4.64 13.80
CA GLY A 78 -10.50 4.57 14.44
C GLY A 78 -11.18 3.22 14.16
N ASP A 79 -12.38 3.27 13.56
CA ASP A 79 -13.18 2.10 13.21
C ASP A 79 -13.01 1.67 11.72
N ALA A 80 -12.03 2.21 11.03
CA ALA A 80 -11.73 1.86 9.64
C ALA A 80 -10.34 1.21 9.50
N LEU A 81 -10.31 0.05 8.85
CA LEU A 81 -9.08 -0.65 8.47
C LEU A 81 -8.84 -0.46 6.96
N TYR A 82 -7.67 0.06 6.63
CA TYR A 82 -7.23 0.29 5.25
C TYR A 82 -6.18 -0.75 4.88
N LEU A 83 -6.41 -1.44 3.76
CA LEU A 83 -5.43 -2.33 3.12
C LEU A 83 -4.96 -1.72 1.81
N VAL A 84 -3.66 -1.67 1.64
CA VAL A 84 -3.04 -1.31 0.36
C VAL A 84 -2.40 -2.56 -0.22
N THR A 85 -2.87 -2.96 -1.39
CA THR A 85 -2.38 -4.14 -2.10
C THR A 85 -1.80 -3.76 -3.46
N PHE A 86 -0.97 -4.64 -3.99
CA PHE A 86 -0.32 -4.49 -5.29
C PHE A 86 -0.58 -5.72 -6.16
N GLU A 87 -1.09 -5.49 -7.36
CA GLU A 87 -1.17 -6.46 -8.45
C GLU A 87 -0.08 -6.15 -9.48
N SER A 88 0.78 -7.12 -9.79
CA SER A 88 1.84 -6.93 -10.79
C SER A 88 1.33 -6.79 -12.23
N GLY A 89 0.08 -7.18 -12.48
CA GLY A 89 -0.48 -7.23 -13.82
C GLY A 89 0.13 -8.31 -14.71
N TYR A 90 1.01 -9.17 -14.16
CA TYR A 90 1.65 -10.22 -14.93
C TYR A 90 0.63 -11.28 -15.37
N CYS A 91 0.42 -11.34 -16.67
CA CYS A 91 -0.44 -12.34 -17.27
C CYS A 91 -0.03 -12.58 -18.75
N TRP A 92 -0.34 -13.77 -19.26
CA TRP A 92 -0.11 -14.11 -20.64
C TRP A 92 -1.33 -13.72 -21.49
N ASN A 93 -1.14 -12.83 -22.45
CA ASN A 93 -2.17 -12.35 -23.40
C ASN A 93 -3.42 -11.67 -22.78
N CYS A 94 -3.41 -11.18 -21.58
CA CYS A 94 -4.61 -10.61 -20.96
C CYS A 94 -4.64 -9.08 -20.87
N GLY A 95 -3.57 -8.38 -21.20
CA GLY A 95 -3.54 -6.91 -21.20
C GLY A 95 -3.73 -6.25 -19.82
N LYS A 96 -3.60 -7.00 -18.73
CA LYS A 96 -3.63 -6.43 -17.37
C LYS A 96 -2.41 -5.55 -17.14
N THR A 97 -2.61 -4.46 -16.42
CA THR A 97 -1.54 -3.55 -16.01
C THR A 97 -1.36 -3.59 -14.49
N PRO A 98 -0.16 -3.28 -13.99
CA PRO A 98 0.07 -3.17 -12.56
C PRO A 98 -0.91 -2.21 -11.89
N ALA A 99 -1.36 -2.55 -10.69
CA ALA A 99 -2.26 -1.70 -9.92
C ALA A 99 -1.86 -1.66 -8.44
N THR A 100 -1.96 -0.48 -7.84
CA THR A 100 -2.01 -0.33 -6.40
C THR A 100 -3.47 -0.10 -6.00
N ILE A 101 -3.97 -0.91 -5.10
CA ILE A 101 -5.38 -0.94 -4.72
C ILE A 101 -5.47 -0.58 -3.24
N VAL A 102 -6.28 0.40 -2.90
CA VAL A 102 -6.61 0.76 -1.52
C VAL A 102 -8.03 0.30 -1.25
N THR A 103 -8.20 -0.59 -0.29
CA THR A 103 -9.51 -1.08 0.17
C THR A 103 -9.71 -0.68 1.62
N SER A 104 -10.86 -0.13 1.93
CA SER A 104 -11.27 0.19 3.29
C SER A 104 -12.33 -0.77 3.81
N PHE A 105 -12.23 -1.10 5.09
CA PHE A 105 -13.16 -1.94 5.82
C PHE A 105 -13.61 -1.22 7.09
N GLY A 106 -14.92 -1.19 7.31
CA GLY A 106 -15.48 -0.82 8.62
C GLY A 106 -15.36 -1.99 9.58
N VAL A 107 -14.88 -1.74 10.80
CA VAL A 107 -14.59 -2.81 11.78
C VAL A 107 -15.40 -2.72 13.08
N LYS A 108 -16.21 -1.68 13.23
CA LYS A 108 -16.96 -1.40 14.48
C LYS A 108 -17.94 -2.52 14.88
N SER A 109 -18.81 -2.94 13.99
CA SER A 109 -19.87 -3.90 14.26
C SER A 109 -19.70 -5.25 13.56
N GLY A 110 -18.52 -5.55 13.09
CA GLY A 110 -18.14 -6.63 12.21
C GLY A 110 -17.33 -6.07 11.07
N VAL A 111 -16.70 -6.93 10.25
CA VAL A 111 -15.92 -6.45 9.12
C VAL A 111 -16.81 -6.36 7.89
N THR A 112 -16.84 -5.17 7.28
CA THR A 112 -17.56 -4.92 6.02
C THR A 112 -16.68 -4.09 5.10
N LYS A 113 -16.58 -4.48 3.84
CA LYS A 113 -15.92 -3.64 2.82
C LYS A 113 -16.76 -2.37 2.62
N VAL A 114 -16.10 -1.21 2.75
CA VAL A 114 -16.75 0.09 2.60
C VAL A 114 -16.48 0.68 1.22
N ASP A 115 -15.20 0.76 0.84
CA ASP A 115 -14.81 1.46 -0.38
C ASP A 115 -13.52 0.88 -0.97
N GLN A 116 -13.23 1.24 -2.24
CA GLN A 116 -12.00 0.83 -2.92
C GLN A 116 -11.59 1.85 -3.99
N ILE A 117 -10.31 2.20 -4.00
CA ILE A 117 -9.71 3.04 -5.05
C ILE A 117 -8.55 2.27 -5.68
N GLU A 118 -8.42 2.36 -7.00
CA GLU A 118 -7.34 1.73 -7.77
C GLU A 118 -6.48 2.78 -8.47
N PHE A 119 -5.17 2.62 -8.39
CA PHE A 119 -4.18 3.36 -9.16
C PHE A 119 -3.52 2.38 -10.13
N ARG A 120 -4.01 2.38 -11.39
CA ARG A 120 -3.51 1.51 -12.46
C ARG A 120 -2.45 2.21 -13.29
N ALA A 121 -1.45 1.45 -13.68
CA ALA A 121 -0.49 1.89 -14.67
C ALA A 121 -1.13 2.01 -16.06
N PRO A 122 -0.61 2.89 -16.93
CA PRO A 122 -0.99 2.92 -18.34
C PRO A 122 -0.78 1.56 -19.02
N THR A 123 -1.47 1.34 -20.15
CA THR A 123 -1.25 0.15 -20.98
C THR A 123 0.21 0.03 -21.42
N ASN A 124 0.70 -1.20 -21.52
CA ASN A 124 2.09 -1.55 -21.85
C ASN A 124 3.13 -1.16 -20.80
N THR A 125 2.70 -0.91 -19.56
CA THR A 125 3.62 -0.70 -18.44
C THR A 125 3.77 -2.02 -17.68
N TYR A 126 5.01 -2.41 -17.42
CA TYR A 126 5.33 -3.52 -16.53
C TYR A 126 6.05 -2.94 -15.31
N SER A 127 5.55 -3.26 -14.11
CA SER A 127 6.23 -2.89 -12.88
C SER A 127 6.15 -4.05 -11.90
N PHE A 128 7.30 -4.39 -11.33
CA PHE A 128 7.39 -5.35 -10.23
C PHE A 128 7.56 -4.65 -8.88
N TRP A 129 7.52 -3.32 -8.87
CA TRP A 129 7.81 -2.53 -7.67
C TRP A 129 6.54 -2.21 -6.92
N ARG A 130 6.48 -2.71 -5.70
CA ARG A 130 5.46 -2.30 -4.75
C ARG A 130 5.67 -0.84 -4.38
N ARG A 131 4.56 -0.17 -4.10
CA ARG A 131 4.60 1.18 -3.57
C ARG A 131 4.70 1.16 -2.05
N SER A 132 5.43 2.12 -1.51
CA SER A 132 5.55 2.34 -0.07
C SER A 132 4.39 3.20 0.41
N VAL A 133 3.88 2.91 1.61
CA VAL A 133 2.73 3.63 2.16
C VAL A 133 3.07 4.24 3.51
N SER A 134 2.84 5.53 3.65
CA SER A 134 2.82 6.24 4.92
C SER A 134 1.40 6.70 5.21
N ALA A 135 1.00 6.73 6.47
CA ALA A 135 -0.36 7.08 6.85
C ALA A 135 -0.42 8.02 8.05
N THR A 136 -1.39 8.93 8.00
CA THR A 136 -1.85 9.72 9.13
C THR A 136 -3.31 9.36 9.45
N ASN A 137 -3.92 10.06 10.38
CA ASN A 137 -5.36 9.91 10.67
C ASN A 137 -6.27 10.47 9.56
N GLN A 138 -5.71 11.18 8.57
CA GLN A 138 -6.49 11.86 7.53
C GLN A 138 -6.09 11.45 6.11
N ARG A 139 -4.88 10.92 5.90
CA ARG A 139 -4.33 10.67 4.57
C ARG A 139 -3.48 9.41 4.53
N LEU A 140 -3.55 8.73 3.38
CA LEU A 140 -2.54 7.76 2.97
C LEU A 140 -1.67 8.41 1.88
N TYR A 141 -0.37 8.23 2.00
CA TYR A 141 0.63 8.65 1.03
C TYR A 141 1.24 7.40 0.39
N ILE A 142 0.95 7.20 -0.89
CA ILE A 142 1.37 6.02 -1.65
C ILE A 142 2.49 6.43 -2.58
N GLY A 143 3.73 6.21 -2.15
CA GLY A 143 4.94 6.63 -2.85
C GLY A 143 5.61 5.50 -3.62
N GLY A 144 6.12 5.80 -4.79
CA GLY A 144 6.88 4.86 -5.58
C GLY A 144 7.18 5.37 -6.99
N PRO A 145 7.83 4.56 -7.83
CA PRO A 145 8.20 4.96 -9.18
C PRO A 145 7.01 5.49 -9.98
N SER A 146 7.25 6.54 -10.75
CA SER A 146 6.31 7.01 -11.76
C SER A 146 6.13 5.94 -12.83
N TRP A 147 4.90 5.79 -13.35
CA TRP A 147 4.58 4.81 -14.40
C TRP A 147 5.20 5.15 -15.77
N SER A 148 5.76 6.35 -15.94
CA SER A 148 6.39 6.80 -17.18
C SER A 148 7.82 6.31 -17.36
N TRP A 149 8.19 5.22 -16.73
CA TRP A 149 9.54 4.67 -16.83
C TRP A 149 9.84 4.10 -18.22
N ASP A 150 10.66 4.78 -18.97
CA ASP A 150 11.19 4.38 -20.28
C ASP A 150 12.47 3.51 -20.20
N GLY A 151 12.74 2.98 -19.04
CA GLY A 151 13.59 1.82 -18.77
C GLY A 151 15.08 2.06 -18.66
N TYR A 152 15.67 3.16 -19.18
CA TYR A 152 17.13 3.23 -19.28
C TYR A 152 17.80 4.58 -19.02
N SER A 153 17.10 5.68 -18.90
CA SER A 153 17.77 6.94 -18.62
C SER A 153 17.78 7.28 -17.12
N ASP A 154 18.94 7.32 -16.52
CA ASP A 154 19.14 7.65 -15.10
C ASP A 154 18.70 9.07 -14.73
N ALA A 155 18.60 9.95 -15.71
CA ALA A 155 18.27 11.36 -15.52
C ALA A 155 16.79 11.61 -15.17
N ASN A 156 15.89 10.65 -15.39
CA ASN A 156 14.43 10.82 -15.28
C ASN A 156 13.76 9.89 -14.28
N ARG A 157 14.50 9.31 -13.33
CA ARG A 157 13.88 8.48 -12.30
C ARG A 157 13.12 9.36 -11.32
N GLN A 158 11.85 9.54 -11.59
CA GLN A 158 10.93 10.26 -10.74
C GLN A 158 10.03 9.27 -10.02
N SER A 159 9.67 9.61 -8.80
CA SER A 159 8.59 8.97 -8.07
C SER A 159 7.34 9.86 -8.09
N VAL A 160 6.24 9.27 -7.76
CA VAL A 160 5.00 9.98 -7.47
C VAL A 160 4.50 9.56 -6.10
N VAL A 161 4.01 10.51 -5.33
CA VAL A 161 3.23 10.25 -4.12
C VAL A 161 1.77 10.52 -4.47
N GLN A 162 0.98 9.46 -4.47
CA GLN A 162 -0.47 9.51 -4.65
C GLN A 162 -1.13 9.61 -3.29
N VAL A 163 -2.01 10.59 -3.13
CA VAL A 163 -2.67 10.85 -1.86
C VAL A 163 -4.07 10.27 -1.89
N VAL A 164 -4.46 9.62 -0.80
CA VAL A 164 -5.84 9.20 -0.55
C VAL A 164 -6.32 9.87 0.71
N ASP A 165 -7.41 10.61 0.62
CA ASP A 165 -8.10 11.18 1.77
C ASP A 165 -8.88 10.09 2.49
N ILE A 166 -8.60 9.90 3.77
CA ILE A 166 -9.24 8.94 4.67
C ILE A 166 -9.87 9.64 5.88
N SER A 167 -10.13 10.93 5.76
CA SER A 167 -10.68 11.74 6.87
C SER A 167 -12.14 11.41 7.18
N ASP A 168 -12.84 10.68 6.31
CA ASP A 168 -14.19 10.20 6.56
C ASP A 168 -14.16 9.03 7.56
N PRO A 169 -14.69 9.18 8.77
CA PRO A 169 -14.66 8.14 9.79
C PRO A 169 -15.50 6.91 9.45
N SER A 170 -16.37 6.99 8.45
CA SER A 170 -17.12 5.84 7.93
C SER A 170 -16.28 4.96 6.97
N GLY A 171 -15.06 5.40 6.63
CA GLY A 171 -14.13 4.66 5.80
C GLY A 171 -14.25 4.94 4.30
N HIS A 172 -15.06 5.92 3.87
CA HIS A 172 -15.09 6.31 2.46
C HIS A 172 -13.78 6.96 2.04
N LEU A 173 -13.32 6.61 0.84
CA LEU A 173 -12.05 7.04 0.28
C LEU A 173 -12.28 8.15 -0.75
N LYS A 174 -11.37 9.15 -0.79
CA LYS A 174 -11.34 10.12 -1.87
C LYS A 174 -9.93 10.19 -2.45
N ARG A 175 -9.85 10.15 -3.79
CA ARG A 175 -8.58 10.38 -4.46
C ARG A 175 -8.15 11.83 -4.25
N GLY A 176 -6.91 12.01 -3.79
CA GLY A 176 -6.27 13.30 -3.57
C GLY A 176 -5.32 13.68 -4.71
N ALA A 177 -4.30 14.45 -4.36
CA ALA A 177 -3.28 14.93 -5.28
C ALA A 177 -2.31 13.80 -5.69
N ASP A 178 -1.77 13.92 -6.90
CA ASP A 178 -0.57 13.22 -7.33
C ASP A 178 0.60 14.21 -7.23
N VAL A 179 1.60 13.93 -6.36
CA VAL A 179 2.74 14.79 -6.10
C VAL A 179 3.98 14.21 -6.77
N ALA A 180 4.56 14.95 -7.71
CA ALA A 180 5.79 14.54 -8.37
C ALA A 180 6.98 14.70 -7.40
N ILE A 181 7.80 13.66 -7.29
CA ILE A 181 8.97 13.60 -6.42
C ILE A 181 10.20 13.40 -7.28
N ALA A 182 11.20 14.22 -7.07
CA ALA A 182 12.51 14.03 -7.66
C ALA A 182 13.21 12.84 -7.01
N GLY A 183 13.72 11.89 -7.81
CA GLY A 183 14.38 10.68 -7.31
C GLY A 183 13.43 9.56 -6.89
N GLN A 184 13.98 8.53 -6.24
CA GLN A 184 13.27 7.28 -5.92
C GLN A 184 12.87 7.22 -4.45
N ILE A 185 11.64 6.72 -4.21
CA ILE A 185 11.12 6.34 -2.90
C ILE A 185 11.10 4.82 -2.85
N ASN A 186 11.83 4.22 -1.90
CA ASN A 186 11.98 2.78 -1.73
C ASN A 186 11.40 2.26 -0.41
N SER A 187 11.02 3.16 0.51
CA SER A 187 10.57 2.81 1.84
C SER A 187 9.54 3.82 2.37
N ARG A 188 8.59 3.32 3.15
CA ARG A 188 7.61 4.16 3.86
C ARG A 188 8.25 5.16 4.83
N TRP A 189 9.42 4.86 5.35
CA TRP A 189 10.18 5.73 6.26
C TRP A 189 10.78 6.96 5.58
N GLN A 190 10.68 7.04 4.26
CA GLN A 190 11.12 8.17 3.46
C GLN A 190 10.03 9.23 3.26
N MET A 191 8.84 9.03 3.81
CA MET A 191 7.71 9.95 3.72
C MET A 191 7.06 10.11 5.08
N ASP A 192 6.78 11.35 5.46
CA ASP A 192 5.94 11.65 6.61
C ASP A 192 5.15 12.94 6.41
N GLU A 193 4.18 13.16 7.29
CA GLU A 193 3.43 14.42 7.39
C GLU A 193 3.75 15.07 8.75
N PHE A 194 4.18 16.32 8.73
CA PHE A 194 4.47 17.09 9.93
C PHE A 194 4.10 18.56 9.74
N GLU A 195 3.34 19.13 10.68
CA GLU A 195 2.94 20.54 10.69
C GLU A 195 2.37 21.04 9.35
N GLY A 196 1.49 20.25 8.75
CA GLY A 196 0.84 20.60 7.47
C GLY A 196 1.76 20.52 6.25
N HIS A 197 2.88 19.81 6.37
CA HIS A 197 3.78 19.54 5.26
C HIS A 197 3.99 18.05 5.07
N LEU A 198 3.92 17.60 3.83
CA LEU A 198 4.47 16.32 3.41
C LEU A 198 5.98 16.50 3.24
N ARG A 199 6.78 15.68 3.93
CA ARG A 199 8.24 15.64 3.81
C ARG A 199 8.64 14.34 3.15
N VAL A 200 9.53 14.42 2.18
CA VAL A 200 10.01 13.25 1.42
C VAL A 200 11.52 13.28 1.34
N VAL A 201 12.14 12.15 1.66
CA VAL A 201 13.55 11.90 1.38
C VAL A 201 13.63 10.92 0.23
N SER A 202 14.21 11.33 -0.88
CA SER A 202 14.36 10.49 -2.08
C SER A 202 15.82 10.37 -2.47
N GLN A 203 16.12 9.48 -3.41
CA GLN A 203 17.49 9.22 -3.85
C GLN A 203 17.59 9.36 -5.35
N PHE A 204 18.57 10.16 -5.81
CA PHE A 204 19.02 10.16 -7.20
C PHE A 204 20.13 9.14 -7.41
N GLY A 205 20.18 8.55 -8.61
CA GLY A 205 21.24 7.67 -9.03
C GLY A 205 20.86 6.20 -9.05
N ASN A 206 21.68 5.40 -9.74
CA ASN A 206 21.57 3.96 -9.80
C ASN A 206 22.11 3.35 -8.53
N GLY A 207 21.26 3.11 -7.55
CA GLY A 207 21.59 2.25 -6.42
C GLY A 207 21.86 0.80 -6.82
N TRP A 208 21.87 0.50 -8.13
CA TRP A 208 22.14 -0.80 -8.69
C TRP A 208 23.48 -0.78 -9.42
N PHE A 209 24.50 -1.33 -8.74
CA PHE A 209 25.73 -1.91 -9.25
C PHE A 209 26.89 -1.03 -9.73
N TRP A 210 27.99 -1.19 -9.03
CA TRP A 210 29.39 -1.34 -9.45
C TRP A 210 30.17 -0.14 -9.96
N ASN A 211 29.60 1.04 -10.06
CA ASN A 211 30.37 2.18 -10.54
C ASN A 211 30.37 3.41 -9.62
N GLY A 212 30.26 3.28 -8.31
CA GLY A 212 30.63 4.36 -7.37
C GLY A 212 30.07 5.76 -7.63
N SER A 213 29.13 5.92 -8.55
CA SER A 213 28.40 7.17 -8.75
C SER A 213 27.44 7.38 -7.58
N GLY A 214 27.76 8.36 -6.76
CA GLY A 214 27.13 8.61 -5.49
C GLY A 214 25.62 8.66 -5.57
N VAL A 215 24.98 8.00 -4.62
CA VAL A 215 23.56 8.16 -4.35
C VAL A 215 23.42 9.51 -3.65
N ASN A 216 22.82 10.50 -4.32
CA ASN A 216 22.56 11.81 -3.73
C ASN A 216 21.15 11.80 -3.11
N PRO A 217 21.03 11.87 -1.78
CA PRO A 217 19.73 12.03 -1.13
C PRO A 217 19.23 13.46 -1.35
N VAL A 218 17.92 13.57 -1.57
CA VAL A 218 17.22 14.85 -1.72
C VAL A 218 16.10 14.91 -0.69
N VAL A 219 16.02 16.00 0.04
CA VAL A 219 14.90 16.30 0.94
C VAL A 219 13.98 17.29 0.25
N GLN A 220 12.73 16.90 0.11
CA GLN A 220 11.68 17.73 -0.46
C GLN A 220 10.56 17.94 0.54
N THR A 221 10.03 19.15 0.58
CA THR A 221 8.89 19.51 1.42
C THR A 221 7.77 20.08 0.56
N PHE A 222 6.55 19.70 0.88
CA PHE A 222 5.36 20.12 0.17
C PHE A 222 4.32 20.61 1.15
N LYS A 223 3.79 21.83 0.94
CA LYS A 223 2.71 22.36 1.76
C LYS A 223 1.39 21.67 1.42
N ILE A 224 0.70 21.19 2.42
CA ILE A 224 -0.60 20.55 2.30
C ILE A 224 -1.67 21.63 2.49
N ASN A 225 -2.32 22.03 1.40
CA ASN A 225 -3.48 22.94 1.46
C ASN A 225 -4.78 22.18 1.68
N SER A 226 -4.86 20.98 1.09
CA SER A 226 -5.90 19.95 1.28
C SER A 226 -5.37 18.61 0.76
N SER A 227 -6.11 17.51 0.95
CA SER A 227 -5.74 16.21 0.36
C SER A 227 -5.67 16.25 -1.17
N ALA A 228 -6.44 17.15 -1.82
CA ALA A 228 -6.45 17.33 -3.27
C ALA A 228 -5.49 18.45 -3.77
N SER A 229 -4.86 19.21 -2.87
CA SER A 229 -4.00 20.33 -3.23
C SER A 229 -2.75 20.36 -2.35
N ILE A 230 -1.65 19.90 -2.92
CA ILE A 230 -0.32 19.86 -2.28
C ILE A 230 0.67 20.55 -3.21
N THR A 231 1.42 21.51 -2.69
CA THR A 231 2.29 22.38 -3.48
C THR A 231 3.74 22.31 -2.96
N ALA A 232 4.71 22.32 -3.87
CA ALA A 232 6.12 22.33 -3.50
C ALA A 232 6.43 23.56 -2.61
N ALA A 233 7.16 23.34 -1.53
CA ALA A 233 7.54 24.36 -0.56
C ALA A 233 9.05 24.53 -0.48
N GLY A 234 9.85 23.47 -0.60
CA GLY A 234 11.29 23.53 -0.56
C GLY A 234 11.96 22.24 -1.00
N GLN A 235 13.22 22.36 -1.39
CA GLN A 235 14.09 21.25 -1.74
C GLN A 235 15.52 21.56 -1.33
N THR A 236 16.24 20.56 -0.84
CA THR A 236 17.69 20.63 -0.61
C THR A 236 18.34 19.31 -1.00
N GLU A 237 19.54 19.38 -1.49
CA GLU A 237 20.41 18.26 -1.86
C GLU A 237 21.51 18.10 -0.80
#